data_9fa8532a3b6da5446429e6d53031b9c7
#
_entry.id   9fa8532a3b6da5446429e6d53031b9c7
#
_cell.length_a   1.000
_cell.length_b   1.000
_cell.length_c   1.000
_cell.angle_alpha   90.00
_cell.angle_beta   90.00
_cell.angle_gamma   90.00
#
_symmetry.space_group_name_H-M   'P 1'
#
loop_
_entity.id
_entity.type
_entity.pdbx_description
1 polymer ?
#
loop_
_entity_poly.entity_id
_entity_poly.type
_entity_poly.pdbx_seq_one_letter_code
_entity_poly.pdbx_strand_id
1 'polypeptide(L)'
;MATYVIGDIHNSLKKLNEMLKLISPTMQDQVILLGDIFDRGGAEPDPVGVYFRICGLNTNVKWIRGNHDQLLAEYIYSYYGTVQKRRSGLQPYRYNSFELMKDRFVEVDMLNLADLIMRLPLQIEIEIGPVKYLLAHAMTFDPTHGVQEETLYLEGIEEMQEYWKYGVKGYVSLVGHHDSSYQHSNPQGRYLDEESSSIWLNEQENVYMMDCGCGLPSGRLASICLETGERFYA
;
A
#
# COMPACT_ATOMS: atom_id res chain seq x y z
N MET A 1 4.72 4.54 -22.22
CA MET A 1 5.11 4.06 -20.89
C MET A 1 4.23 4.79 -19.90
N ALA A 2 3.41 4.08 -19.19
CA ALA A 2 2.53 4.64 -18.17
C ALA A 2 3.00 4.18 -16.78
N THR A 3 2.77 5.01 -15.76
CA THR A 3 3.08 4.69 -14.36
C THR A 3 1.78 4.69 -13.58
N TYR A 4 1.35 3.51 -13.18
CA TYR A 4 0.15 3.30 -12.38
C TYR A 4 0.52 3.15 -10.91
N VAL A 5 -0.09 3.94 -10.04
CA VAL A 5 0.04 3.82 -8.59
C VAL A 5 -1.25 3.21 -8.05
N ILE A 6 -1.13 2.12 -7.30
CA ILE A 6 -2.25 1.38 -6.71
C ILE A 6 -2.17 1.52 -5.19
N GLY A 7 -3.29 1.90 -4.56
CA GLY A 7 -3.43 1.96 -3.11
C GLY A 7 -3.50 0.59 -2.44
N ASP A 8 -3.93 0.58 -1.19
CA ASP A 8 -4.01 -0.59 -0.31
C ASP A 8 -4.89 -1.71 -0.90
N ILE A 9 -4.37 -2.94 -0.95
CA ILE A 9 -5.03 -4.08 -1.61
C ILE A 9 -5.75 -4.98 -0.59
N HIS A 10 -5.13 -5.21 0.56
CA HIS A 10 -5.72 -5.97 1.66
C HIS A 10 -6.32 -7.32 1.26
N ASN A 11 -5.52 -8.27 0.79
CA ASN A 11 -5.97 -9.62 0.41
C ASN A 11 -7.08 -9.68 -0.65
N SER A 12 -7.47 -8.57 -1.28
CA SER A 12 -8.61 -8.49 -2.20
C SER A 12 -8.24 -8.91 -3.62
N LEU A 13 -8.01 -10.20 -3.86
CA LEU A 13 -7.63 -10.75 -5.17
C LEU A 13 -8.63 -10.38 -6.27
N LYS A 14 -9.93 -10.39 -5.96
CA LYS A 14 -10.98 -10.03 -6.92
C LYS A 14 -10.80 -8.60 -7.40
N LYS A 15 -10.71 -7.62 -6.47
CA LYS A 15 -10.52 -6.21 -6.81
C LYS A 15 -9.19 -5.95 -7.53
N LEU A 16 -8.11 -6.64 -7.10
CA LEU A 16 -6.83 -6.56 -7.82
C LEU A 16 -6.96 -7.03 -9.27
N ASN A 17 -7.64 -8.15 -9.52
CA ASN A 17 -7.86 -8.64 -10.88
C ASN A 17 -8.74 -7.70 -11.72
N GLU A 18 -9.75 -7.09 -11.13
CA GLU A 18 -10.59 -6.08 -11.78
C GLU A 18 -9.77 -4.82 -12.10
N MET A 19 -8.99 -4.32 -11.15
CA MET A 19 -8.07 -3.18 -11.36
C MET A 19 -7.09 -3.44 -12.48
N LEU A 20 -6.42 -4.60 -12.49
CA LEU A 20 -5.46 -4.97 -13.53
C LEU A 20 -6.09 -5.12 -14.91
N LYS A 21 -7.39 -5.45 -15.01
CA LYS A 21 -8.14 -5.41 -16.29
C LYS A 21 -8.41 -3.97 -16.73
N LEU A 22 -8.73 -3.06 -15.80
CA LEU A 22 -9.00 -1.65 -16.10
C LEU A 22 -7.74 -0.95 -16.61
N ILE A 23 -6.63 -1.05 -15.89
CA ILE A 23 -5.37 -0.39 -16.27
C ILE A 23 -4.61 -1.11 -17.40
N SER A 24 -4.83 -2.43 -17.58
CA SER A 24 -4.21 -3.27 -18.63
C SER A 24 -2.71 -2.99 -18.85
N PRO A 25 -1.85 -3.08 -17.82
CA PRO A 25 -0.46 -2.63 -17.91
C PRO A 25 0.34 -3.54 -18.85
N THR A 26 1.21 -2.94 -19.66
CA THR A 26 2.10 -3.62 -20.59
C THR A 26 3.51 -3.81 -20.00
N MET A 27 4.39 -4.55 -20.67
CA MET A 27 5.80 -4.72 -20.26
C MET A 27 6.59 -3.40 -20.20
N GLN A 28 6.12 -2.37 -20.89
CA GLN A 28 6.78 -1.04 -20.91
C GLN A 28 6.31 -0.13 -19.78
N ASP A 29 5.21 -0.51 -19.11
CA ASP A 29 4.61 0.29 -18.05
C ASP A 29 5.20 -0.07 -16.69
N GLN A 30 4.93 0.77 -15.70
CA GLN A 30 5.30 0.57 -14.32
C GLN A 30 4.05 0.53 -13.44
N VAL A 31 4.02 -0.41 -12.51
CA VAL A 31 3.00 -0.48 -11.44
C VAL A 31 3.71 -0.29 -10.11
N ILE A 32 3.23 0.66 -9.31
CA ILE A 32 3.75 0.95 -7.97
C ILE A 32 2.62 0.66 -6.97
N LEU A 33 2.90 -0.23 -6.00
CA LEU A 33 1.99 -0.60 -4.92
C LEU A 33 2.37 0.17 -3.67
N LEU A 34 1.42 0.85 -3.02
CA LEU A 34 1.67 1.71 -1.85
C LEU A 34 1.72 0.95 -0.51
N GLY A 35 1.76 -0.38 -0.54
CA GLY A 35 1.80 -1.21 0.65
C GLY A 35 0.43 -1.77 1.01
N ASP A 36 0.35 -2.39 2.18
CA ASP A 36 -0.83 -3.08 2.72
C ASP A 36 -1.46 -4.04 1.71
N ILE A 37 -0.60 -4.93 1.19
CA ILE A 37 -1.01 -6.01 0.28
C ILE A 37 -1.80 -7.06 1.04
N PHE A 38 -1.41 -7.29 2.30
CA PHE A 38 -1.92 -8.34 3.16
C PHE A 38 -2.97 -7.86 4.16
N ASP A 39 -3.59 -8.83 4.84
CA ASP A 39 -4.63 -8.69 5.85
C ASP A 39 -5.97 -8.14 5.37
N ARG A 40 -7.01 -8.26 6.20
CA ARG A 40 -8.39 -7.89 5.89
C ARG A 40 -8.94 -8.69 4.69
N GLY A 41 -9.39 -8.05 3.61
CA GLY A 41 -9.82 -8.69 2.35
C GLY A 41 -11.32 -8.93 2.23
N GLY A 42 -12.13 -8.31 3.08
CA GLY A 42 -13.59 -8.43 3.01
C GLY A 42 -14.10 -9.87 3.16
N ALA A 43 -15.04 -10.27 2.32
CA ALA A 43 -15.70 -11.58 2.41
C ALA A 43 -14.86 -12.75 1.89
N GLU A 44 -13.94 -12.50 0.96
CA GLU A 44 -13.16 -13.54 0.26
C GLU A 44 -11.66 -13.17 0.22
N PRO A 45 -10.98 -13.14 1.38
CA PRO A 45 -9.56 -12.80 1.43
C PRO A 45 -8.69 -13.93 0.84
N ASP A 46 -7.79 -13.59 -0.10
CA ASP A 46 -6.84 -14.54 -0.68
C ASP A 46 -5.42 -13.95 -0.76
N PRO A 47 -4.67 -13.94 0.36
CA PRO A 47 -3.31 -13.41 0.40
C PRO A 47 -2.34 -14.12 -0.55
N VAL A 48 -2.49 -15.44 -0.71
CA VAL A 48 -1.65 -16.24 -1.60
C VAL A 48 -1.93 -15.90 -3.05
N GLY A 49 -3.22 -15.78 -3.41
CA GLY A 49 -3.63 -15.38 -4.75
C GLY A 49 -3.14 -13.97 -5.11
N VAL A 50 -3.26 -13.01 -4.17
CA VAL A 50 -2.75 -11.64 -4.37
C VAL A 50 -1.23 -11.65 -4.57
N TYR A 51 -0.48 -12.35 -3.72
CA TYR A 51 0.98 -12.46 -3.84
C TYR A 51 1.41 -13.01 -5.20
N PHE A 52 0.86 -14.17 -5.62
CA PHE A 52 1.19 -14.75 -6.91
C PHE A 52 0.72 -13.90 -8.09
N ARG A 53 -0.41 -13.20 -7.94
CA ARG A 53 -0.89 -12.29 -8.99
C ARG A 53 0.06 -11.13 -9.23
N ILE A 54 0.61 -10.54 -8.16
CA ILE A 54 1.62 -9.47 -8.23
C ILE A 54 2.92 -10.01 -8.83
N CYS A 55 3.44 -11.13 -8.32
CA CYS A 55 4.67 -11.74 -8.82
C CYS A 55 4.58 -12.18 -10.29
N GLY A 56 3.38 -12.52 -10.77
CA GLY A 56 3.13 -12.94 -12.15
C GLY A 56 2.83 -11.79 -13.12
N LEU A 57 2.94 -10.53 -12.70
CA LEU A 57 2.75 -9.41 -13.61
C LEU A 57 3.92 -9.27 -14.58
N ASN A 58 3.60 -9.17 -15.87
CA ASN A 58 4.60 -8.96 -16.92
C ASN A 58 4.81 -7.46 -17.15
N THR A 59 5.19 -6.74 -16.11
CA THR A 59 5.47 -5.29 -16.10
C THR A 59 6.51 -4.99 -15.04
N ASN A 60 7.04 -3.77 -15.00
CA ASN A 60 7.91 -3.33 -13.91
C ASN A 60 7.07 -3.04 -12.65
N VAL A 61 7.15 -3.92 -11.66
CA VAL A 61 6.46 -3.73 -10.38
C VAL A 61 7.41 -3.22 -9.32
N LYS A 62 7.05 -2.11 -8.68
CA LYS A 62 7.65 -1.63 -7.44
C LYS A 62 6.63 -1.78 -6.31
N TRP A 63 7.09 -2.21 -5.17
CA TRP A 63 6.25 -2.42 -4.00
C TRP A 63 6.86 -1.69 -2.81
N ILE A 64 6.06 -0.86 -2.13
CA ILE A 64 6.41 -0.14 -0.92
C ILE A 64 5.88 -0.94 0.27
N ARG A 65 6.64 -1.04 1.34
CA ARG A 65 6.22 -1.76 2.54
C ARG A 65 5.12 -0.99 3.27
N GLY A 66 3.98 -1.67 3.55
CA GLY A 66 2.93 -1.19 4.42
C GLY A 66 3.09 -1.71 5.86
N ASN A 67 2.33 -1.15 6.80
CA ASN A 67 2.37 -1.58 8.20
C ASN A 67 1.80 -2.99 8.39
N HIS A 68 0.75 -3.37 7.67
CA HIS A 68 0.23 -4.75 7.69
C HIS A 68 1.22 -5.75 7.07
N ASP A 69 1.94 -5.35 6.03
CA ASP A 69 2.99 -6.18 5.44
C ASP A 69 4.09 -6.44 6.46
N GLN A 70 4.56 -5.40 7.16
CA GLN A 70 5.58 -5.52 8.20
C GLN A 70 5.11 -6.40 9.37
N LEU A 71 3.90 -6.18 9.88
CA LEU A 71 3.34 -6.99 10.96
C LEU A 71 3.28 -8.48 10.59
N LEU A 72 2.92 -8.80 9.35
CA LEU A 72 2.93 -10.17 8.86
C LEU A 72 4.34 -10.75 8.85
N ALA A 73 5.33 -10.02 8.33
CA ALA A 73 6.72 -10.48 8.28
C ALA A 73 7.31 -10.70 9.67
N GLU A 74 7.09 -9.78 10.60
CA GLU A 74 7.53 -9.90 11.99
C GLU A 74 6.90 -11.11 12.70
N TYR A 75 5.61 -11.35 12.44
CA TYR A 75 4.93 -12.53 12.98
C TYR A 75 5.49 -13.83 12.40
N ILE A 76 5.73 -13.89 11.09
CA ILE A 76 6.36 -15.06 10.43
C ILE A 76 7.72 -15.36 11.07
N TYR A 77 8.58 -14.36 11.26
CA TYR A 77 9.85 -14.54 11.95
C TYR A 77 9.68 -15.03 13.39
N SER A 78 8.70 -14.50 14.11
CA SER A 78 8.41 -14.92 15.48
C SER A 78 7.90 -16.36 15.56
N TYR A 79 7.13 -16.78 14.56
CA TYR A 79 6.52 -18.12 14.49
C TYR A 79 7.53 -19.20 14.08
N TYR A 80 8.34 -18.95 13.04
CA TYR A 80 9.31 -19.89 12.50
C TYR A 80 10.75 -19.66 13.02
N GLY A 81 11.05 -18.43 13.44
CA GLY A 81 12.38 -18.02 13.89
C GLY A 81 12.75 -18.57 15.26
N THR A 82 13.78 -19.42 15.26
CA THR A 82 14.55 -19.94 16.39
C THR A 82 13.82 -20.62 17.54
N VAL A 83 13.97 -21.94 17.53
CA VAL A 83 13.85 -22.88 18.66
C VAL A 83 12.46 -23.06 19.25
N GLN A 84 11.99 -24.29 19.24
CA GLN A 84 10.76 -24.86 19.87
C GLN A 84 10.32 -24.25 21.21
N LYS A 85 11.17 -23.49 21.91
CA LYS A 85 10.86 -22.86 23.19
C LYS A 85 10.05 -21.55 23.08
N ARG A 86 9.96 -20.89 21.92
CA ARG A 86 9.25 -19.62 21.78
C ARG A 86 7.78 -19.76 21.33
N ARG A 87 7.41 -20.89 20.74
CA ARG A 87 6.00 -21.12 20.32
C ARG A 87 5.01 -21.19 21.51
N SER A 88 5.45 -21.61 22.69
CA SER A 88 4.56 -21.78 23.87
C SER A 88 4.08 -20.50 24.53
N GLY A 89 4.39 -19.33 23.99
CA GLY A 89 3.93 -18.04 24.50
C GLY A 89 3.57 -17.03 23.39
N LEU A 90 3.69 -17.44 22.12
CA LEU A 90 3.36 -16.57 21.00
C LEU A 90 1.84 -16.39 20.94
N GLN A 91 1.39 -15.14 20.99
CA GLN A 91 -0.02 -14.83 20.78
C GLN A 91 -0.40 -15.12 19.32
N PRO A 92 -1.66 -15.51 19.04
CA PRO A 92 -2.14 -15.65 17.68
C PRO A 92 -1.93 -14.36 16.87
N TYR A 93 -1.70 -14.52 15.57
CA TYR A 93 -1.62 -13.37 14.67
C TYR A 93 -2.91 -12.54 14.76
N ARG A 94 -2.74 -11.24 14.88
CA ARG A 94 -3.87 -10.31 15.11
C ARG A 94 -4.87 -10.25 13.94
N TYR A 95 -4.36 -10.50 12.73
CA TYR A 95 -5.13 -10.44 11.50
C TYR A 95 -5.26 -11.83 10.86
N ASN A 96 -5.55 -11.92 9.56
CA ASN A 96 -5.93 -13.16 8.92
C ASN A 96 -4.91 -13.75 7.94
N SER A 97 -3.97 -12.97 7.41
CA SER A 97 -3.08 -13.44 6.34
C SER A 97 -2.25 -14.64 6.75
N PHE A 98 -1.63 -14.62 7.93
CA PHE A 98 -0.79 -15.73 8.38
C PHE A 98 -1.57 -17.06 8.40
N GLU A 99 -2.78 -17.07 8.98
CA GLU A 99 -3.61 -18.27 9.07
C GLU A 99 -4.05 -18.78 7.68
N LEU A 100 -4.36 -17.87 6.75
CA LEU A 100 -4.75 -18.19 5.38
C LEU A 100 -3.59 -18.69 4.52
N MET A 101 -2.35 -18.36 4.89
CA MET A 101 -1.14 -18.71 4.13
C MET A 101 -0.43 -19.96 4.65
N LYS A 102 -0.41 -20.19 5.97
CA LYS A 102 0.41 -21.24 6.60
C LYS A 102 0.13 -22.67 6.13
N ASP A 103 -1.10 -22.95 5.64
CA ASP A 103 -1.48 -24.26 5.12
C ASP A 103 -1.25 -24.39 3.60
N ARG A 104 -0.91 -23.28 2.92
CA ARG A 104 -0.65 -23.19 1.48
C ARG A 104 0.81 -22.97 1.15
N PHE A 105 1.59 -22.44 2.09
CA PHE A 105 3.03 -22.21 2.01
C PHE A 105 3.77 -23.10 3.00
N VAL A 106 4.90 -23.65 2.58
CA VAL A 106 5.82 -24.30 3.53
C VAL A 106 6.64 -23.25 4.28
N GLU A 107 7.29 -23.65 5.38
CA GLU A 107 8.08 -22.74 6.24
C GLU A 107 9.08 -21.88 5.44
N VAL A 108 9.78 -22.47 4.49
CA VAL A 108 10.78 -21.72 3.69
C VAL A 108 10.14 -20.67 2.81
N ASP A 109 8.94 -20.90 2.28
CA ASP A 109 8.22 -19.90 1.48
C ASP A 109 7.75 -18.73 2.34
N MET A 110 7.26 -19.04 3.56
CA MET A 110 6.87 -18.01 4.52
C MET A 110 8.06 -17.13 4.94
N LEU A 111 9.21 -17.75 5.23
CA LEU A 111 10.42 -17.00 5.59
C LEU A 111 10.94 -16.16 4.40
N ASN A 112 10.92 -16.71 3.19
CA ASN A 112 11.29 -15.96 1.97
C ASN A 112 10.35 -14.76 1.74
N LEU A 113 9.05 -14.93 1.99
CA LEU A 113 8.09 -13.82 1.93
C LEU A 113 8.40 -12.75 2.97
N ALA A 114 8.68 -13.14 4.23
CA ALA A 114 9.05 -12.19 5.27
C ALA A 114 10.35 -11.44 4.90
N ASP A 115 11.36 -12.16 4.40
CA ASP A 115 12.60 -11.55 3.91
C ASP A 115 12.37 -10.58 2.74
N LEU A 116 11.47 -10.92 1.81
CA LEU A 116 11.07 -10.02 0.73
C LEU A 116 10.45 -8.75 1.29
N ILE A 117 9.45 -8.89 2.16
CA ILE A 117 8.72 -7.75 2.75
C ILE A 117 9.69 -6.80 3.48
N MET A 118 10.58 -7.34 4.32
CA MET A 118 11.50 -6.51 5.10
C MET A 118 12.57 -5.79 4.27
N ARG A 119 12.77 -6.19 3.01
CA ARG A 119 13.65 -5.50 2.06
C ARG A 119 12.93 -4.46 1.20
N LEU A 120 11.61 -4.40 1.26
CA LEU A 120 10.86 -3.40 0.51
C LEU A 120 11.21 -1.98 0.96
N PRO A 121 11.29 -1.03 0.02
CA PRO A 121 11.52 0.37 0.38
C PRO A 121 10.35 0.91 1.19
N LEU A 122 10.64 1.88 2.05
CA LEU A 122 9.63 2.64 2.80
C LEU A 122 9.11 3.84 1.99
N GLN A 123 9.96 4.37 1.11
CA GLN A 123 9.62 5.48 0.22
C GLN A 123 10.32 5.30 -1.13
N ILE A 124 9.64 5.73 -2.18
CA ILE A 124 10.17 5.78 -3.55
C ILE A 124 10.08 7.22 -4.04
N GLU A 125 11.16 7.71 -4.65
CA GLU A 125 11.17 8.95 -5.43
C GLU A 125 11.18 8.60 -6.91
N ILE A 126 10.32 9.28 -7.70
CA ILE A 126 10.31 9.19 -9.16
C ILE A 126 10.07 10.57 -9.78
N GLU A 127 10.48 10.73 -11.02
CA GLU A 127 10.25 11.94 -11.80
C GLU A 127 9.52 11.60 -13.11
N ILE A 128 8.41 12.30 -13.37
CA ILE A 128 7.62 12.14 -14.59
C ILE A 128 7.41 13.51 -15.23
N GLY A 129 8.07 13.74 -16.36
CA GLY A 129 8.15 15.07 -16.95
C GLY A 129 8.81 16.05 -15.97
N PRO A 130 8.19 17.19 -15.67
CA PRO A 130 8.73 18.17 -14.72
C PRO A 130 8.34 17.90 -13.26
N VAL A 131 7.53 16.90 -12.99
CA VAL A 131 6.96 16.64 -11.65
C VAL A 131 7.75 15.58 -10.91
N LYS A 132 8.14 15.90 -9.69
CA LYS A 132 8.78 14.97 -8.75
C LYS A 132 7.73 14.40 -7.82
N TYR A 133 7.70 13.09 -7.71
CA TYR A 133 6.77 12.36 -6.87
C TYR A 133 7.49 11.66 -5.73
N LEU A 134 6.90 11.69 -4.55
CA LEU A 134 7.25 10.84 -3.42
C LEU A 134 6.09 9.89 -3.14
N LEU A 135 6.42 8.62 -2.99
CA LEU A 135 5.44 7.56 -2.72
C LEU A 135 5.87 6.83 -1.46
N ALA A 136 4.98 6.75 -0.48
CA ALA A 136 5.18 5.99 0.76
C ALA A 136 3.86 5.39 1.22
N HIS A 137 3.88 4.53 2.24
CA HIS A 137 2.63 3.94 2.72
C HIS A 137 1.77 4.98 3.46
N ALA A 138 2.26 5.61 4.53
CA ALA A 138 1.46 6.56 5.30
C ALA A 138 1.90 8.03 5.15
N MET A 139 3.20 8.29 5.13
CA MET A 139 3.73 9.66 5.08
C MET A 139 5.03 9.71 4.29
N THR A 140 5.22 10.77 3.51
CA THR A 140 6.44 11.01 2.73
C THR A 140 7.32 12.10 3.36
N PHE A 141 8.63 12.02 3.10
CA PHE A 141 9.62 12.95 3.62
C PHE A 141 10.56 13.43 2.54
N ASP A 142 11.05 14.66 2.68
CA ASP A 142 12.07 15.23 1.79
C ASP A 142 13.35 14.37 1.86
N PRO A 143 13.77 13.74 0.75
CA PRO A 143 14.94 12.85 0.73
C PRO A 143 16.25 13.56 1.14
N THR A 144 16.31 14.90 1.04
CA THR A 144 17.50 15.68 1.41
C THR A 144 17.70 15.76 2.93
N HIS A 145 16.67 15.50 3.74
CA HIS A 145 16.75 15.51 5.20
C HIS A 145 17.14 14.17 5.82
N GLY A 146 17.50 13.18 4.99
CA GLY A 146 17.87 11.84 5.44
C GLY A 146 16.67 10.94 5.70
N VAL A 147 16.95 9.70 6.11
CA VAL A 147 15.93 8.68 6.42
C VAL A 147 15.34 8.98 7.79
N GLN A 148 14.02 8.98 7.89
CA GLN A 148 13.28 9.14 9.13
C GLN A 148 13.04 7.77 9.80
N GLU A 149 12.40 7.75 10.97
CA GLU A 149 12.00 6.52 11.65
C GLU A 149 10.98 5.73 10.80
N GLU A 150 11.13 4.40 10.76
CA GLU A 150 10.27 3.53 9.94
C GLU A 150 8.77 3.73 10.20
N THR A 151 8.40 3.88 11.48
CA THR A 151 7.01 4.08 11.91
C THR A 151 6.34 5.27 11.23
N LEU A 152 7.10 6.33 10.94
CA LEU A 152 6.56 7.51 10.27
C LEU A 152 6.15 7.24 8.82
N TYR A 153 6.90 6.37 8.13
CA TYR A 153 6.53 5.96 6.76
C TYR A 153 5.36 4.97 6.75
N LEU A 154 5.20 4.16 7.81
CA LEU A 154 4.27 3.05 7.88
C LEU A 154 2.92 3.43 8.51
N GLU A 155 2.92 4.34 9.49
CA GLU A 155 1.74 4.70 10.27
C GLU A 155 1.48 6.21 10.28
N GLY A 156 2.50 7.02 9.94
CA GLY A 156 2.45 8.48 10.06
C GLY A 156 2.62 8.95 11.51
N ILE A 157 2.10 10.12 11.81
CA ILE A 157 2.07 10.74 13.15
C ILE A 157 0.63 10.99 13.57
N GLU A 158 0.37 11.13 14.88
CA GLU A 158 -0.98 11.41 15.41
C GLU A 158 -1.59 12.69 14.81
N GLU A 159 -0.79 13.72 14.57
CA GLU A 159 -1.23 15.00 14.01
C GLU A 159 -0.75 15.16 12.56
N MET A 160 -1.38 14.46 11.62
CA MET A 160 -1.03 14.55 10.19
C MET A 160 -1.62 15.79 9.48
N GLN A 161 -2.34 16.66 10.16
CA GLN A 161 -3.05 17.78 9.52
C GLN A 161 -2.11 18.73 8.77
N GLU A 162 -0.94 19.03 9.33
CA GLU A 162 0.08 19.86 8.69
C GLU A 162 0.63 19.19 7.43
N TYR A 163 0.89 17.87 7.49
CA TYR A 163 1.33 17.11 6.33
C TYR A 163 0.26 17.09 5.24
N TRP A 164 -0.99 16.78 5.60
CA TRP A 164 -2.09 16.76 4.61
C TRP A 164 -2.33 18.15 4.00
N LYS A 165 -2.09 19.22 4.75
CA LYS A 165 -2.27 20.59 4.27
C LYS A 165 -1.17 21.03 3.31
N TYR A 166 0.08 20.76 3.64
CA TYR A 166 1.21 21.32 2.92
C TYR A 166 2.01 20.32 2.09
N GLY A 167 1.98 19.04 2.43
CA GLY A 167 2.81 18.02 1.81
C GLY A 167 4.30 18.28 1.97
N VAL A 168 5.09 17.72 1.06
CA VAL A 168 6.54 17.94 0.99
C VAL A 168 6.84 18.97 -0.10
N LYS A 169 7.53 20.04 0.28
CA LYS A 169 7.81 21.15 -0.64
C LYS A 169 8.59 20.69 -1.88
N GLY A 170 8.06 21.00 -3.05
CA GLY A 170 8.68 20.68 -4.33
C GLY A 170 8.35 19.27 -4.85
N TYR A 171 7.50 18.53 -4.14
CA TYR A 171 7.06 17.19 -4.51
C TYR A 171 5.54 17.07 -4.50
N VAL A 172 5.06 16.08 -5.25
CA VAL A 172 3.71 15.55 -5.14
C VAL A 172 3.79 14.22 -4.42
N SER A 173 3.06 14.07 -3.32
CA SER A 173 3.04 12.88 -2.47
C SER A 173 1.84 11.99 -2.78
N LEU A 174 2.05 10.69 -2.91
CA LEU A 174 0.98 9.70 -2.96
C LEU A 174 1.15 8.74 -1.77
N VAL A 175 0.09 8.60 -0.96
CA VAL A 175 0.08 7.77 0.24
C VAL A 175 -1.18 6.92 0.33
N GLY A 176 -1.08 5.77 1.00
CA GLY A 176 -2.17 4.87 1.38
C GLY A 176 -2.51 5.00 2.86
N HIS A 177 -2.68 3.85 3.55
CA HIS A 177 -2.84 3.67 4.99
C HIS A 177 -4.08 4.30 5.61
N HIS A 178 -4.28 5.60 5.41
CA HIS A 178 -5.43 6.32 5.93
C HIS A 178 -6.57 6.26 4.91
N ASP A 179 -7.65 5.58 5.30
CA ASP A 179 -8.86 5.50 4.47
C ASP A 179 -9.38 6.91 4.18
N SER A 180 -9.47 7.26 2.90
CA SER A 180 -9.89 8.57 2.42
C SER A 180 -11.27 8.98 2.92
N SER A 181 -12.14 8.01 3.26
CA SER A 181 -13.48 8.30 3.80
C SER A 181 -13.47 9.05 5.13
N TYR A 182 -12.38 8.97 5.91
CA TYR A 182 -12.19 9.77 7.12
C TYR A 182 -12.03 11.27 6.86
N GLN A 183 -11.78 11.67 5.61
CA GLN A 183 -11.60 13.07 5.24
C GLN A 183 -12.90 13.83 4.92
N HIS A 184 -14.05 13.20 5.09
CA HIS A 184 -15.37 13.82 4.78
C HIS A 184 -15.57 15.23 5.34
N SER A 185 -15.03 15.53 6.50
CA SER A 185 -15.13 16.82 7.15
C SER A 185 -13.85 17.64 7.11
N ASN A 186 -12.82 17.17 6.39
CA ASN A 186 -11.56 17.91 6.30
C ASN A 186 -11.66 19.02 5.24
N PRO A 187 -11.69 20.29 5.63
CA PRO A 187 -11.82 21.42 4.72
C PRO A 187 -10.55 21.67 3.89
N GLN A 188 -9.47 20.91 4.13
CA GLN A 188 -8.16 21.13 3.51
C GLN A 188 -7.97 20.32 2.21
N GLY A 189 -9.04 19.79 1.64
CA GLY A 189 -8.98 19.03 0.40
C GLY A 189 -10.33 18.64 -0.14
N ARG A 190 -10.31 17.83 -1.20
CA ARG A 190 -11.51 17.35 -1.91
C ARG A 190 -11.35 15.92 -2.38
N TYR A 191 -12.44 15.22 -2.52
CA TYR A 191 -12.50 13.99 -3.30
C TYR A 191 -12.37 14.31 -4.79
N LEU A 192 -11.63 13.49 -5.52
CA LEU A 192 -11.45 13.67 -6.96
C LEU A 192 -12.62 13.14 -7.78
N ASP A 193 -13.47 12.34 -7.17
CA ASP A 193 -14.68 11.79 -7.76
C ASP A 193 -15.86 11.96 -6.77
N GLU A 194 -17.12 11.74 -7.22
CA GLU A 194 -18.31 12.06 -6.44
C GLU A 194 -18.47 11.20 -5.16
N GLU A 195 -17.80 10.05 -5.07
CA GLU A 195 -17.92 9.12 -3.97
C GLU A 195 -16.87 9.38 -2.88
N SER A 196 -17.26 9.27 -1.63
CA SER A 196 -16.36 9.41 -0.47
C SER A 196 -15.31 8.30 -0.33
N SER A 197 -15.48 7.20 -1.05
CA SER A 197 -14.50 6.12 -1.22
C SER A 197 -13.65 6.31 -2.47
N SER A 198 -13.33 7.54 -2.82
CA SER A 198 -12.45 7.92 -3.93
C SER A 198 -11.16 8.57 -3.43
N ILE A 199 -10.21 8.73 -4.33
CA ILE A 199 -8.94 9.40 -4.03
C ILE A 199 -9.22 10.81 -3.51
N TRP A 200 -8.63 11.14 -2.37
CA TRP A 200 -8.68 12.50 -1.82
C TRP A 200 -7.42 13.27 -2.20
N LEU A 201 -7.57 14.55 -2.52
CA LEU A 201 -6.48 15.46 -2.88
C LEU A 201 -6.57 16.72 -2.02
N ASN A 202 -5.45 17.15 -1.44
CA ASN A 202 -5.40 18.38 -0.65
C ASN A 202 -5.57 19.64 -1.51
N GLU A 203 -5.82 20.79 -0.86
CA GLU A 203 -5.99 22.09 -1.54
C GLU A 203 -4.75 22.57 -2.29
N GLN A 204 -3.56 22.17 -1.84
CA GLN A 204 -2.28 22.50 -2.49
C GLN A 204 -2.00 21.63 -3.72
N GLU A 205 -2.88 20.65 -4.00
CA GLU A 205 -2.76 19.69 -5.10
C GLU A 205 -1.43 18.90 -5.11
N ASN A 206 -0.91 18.61 -3.92
CA ASN A 206 0.37 17.94 -3.74
C ASN A 206 0.36 16.75 -2.76
N VAL A 207 -0.79 16.37 -2.19
CA VAL A 207 -0.94 15.14 -1.40
C VAL A 207 -2.18 14.38 -1.86
N TYR A 208 -1.98 13.18 -2.38
CA TYR A 208 -3.02 12.23 -2.76
C TYR A 208 -3.13 11.13 -1.71
N MET A 209 -4.32 10.92 -1.14
CA MET A 209 -4.64 9.75 -0.31
C MET A 209 -5.30 8.69 -1.18
N MET A 210 -4.62 7.56 -1.31
CA MET A 210 -4.95 6.50 -2.26
C MET A 210 -5.68 5.31 -1.63
N ASP A 211 -5.69 5.19 -0.27
CA ASP A 211 -6.49 4.16 0.39
C ASP A 211 -7.96 4.56 0.36
N CYS A 212 -8.74 3.84 -0.44
CA CYS A 212 -10.18 4.02 -0.59
C CYS A 212 -10.95 2.88 0.11
N GLY A 213 -10.36 2.28 1.14
CA GLY A 213 -10.99 1.28 2.00
C GLY A 213 -11.09 -0.12 1.37
N CYS A 214 -10.19 -0.51 0.46
CA CYS A 214 -10.28 -1.77 -0.30
C CYS A 214 -10.53 -3.02 0.56
N GLY A 215 -9.98 -3.08 1.77
CA GLY A 215 -10.19 -4.18 2.72
C GLY A 215 -11.56 -4.18 3.42
N LEU A 216 -12.39 -3.17 3.22
CA LEU A 216 -13.70 -2.98 3.85
C LEU A 216 -14.85 -3.36 2.89
N PRO A 217 -16.06 -3.69 3.41
CA PRO A 217 -17.18 -4.15 2.57
C PRO A 217 -17.61 -3.17 1.49
N SER A 218 -17.59 -1.87 1.77
CA SER A 218 -17.99 -0.79 0.82
C SER A 218 -16.79 -0.07 0.19
N GLY A 219 -15.58 -0.47 0.53
CA GLY A 219 -14.38 0.20 0.03
C GLY A 219 -14.03 -0.22 -1.39
N ARG A 220 -13.15 0.54 -2.01
CA ARG A 220 -12.72 0.37 -3.41
C ARG A 220 -11.19 0.27 -3.47
N LEU A 221 -10.68 -0.48 -4.44
CA LEU A 221 -9.28 -0.40 -4.82
C LEU A 221 -9.11 0.74 -5.80
N ALA A 222 -8.24 1.70 -5.48
CA ALA A 222 -7.98 2.85 -6.33
C ALA A 222 -6.63 2.75 -7.04
N SER A 223 -6.56 3.30 -8.25
CA SER A 223 -5.32 3.51 -9.00
C SER A 223 -5.36 4.83 -9.74
N ILE A 224 -4.19 5.44 -9.95
CA ILE A 224 -3.99 6.63 -10.77
C ILE A 224 -2.83 6.41 -11.76
N CYS A 225 -3.01 6.87 -13.01
CA CYS A 225 -1.93 6.99 -13.99
C CYS A 225 -1.27 8.36 -13.83
N LEU A 226 0.01 8.40 -13.48
CA LEU A 226 0.70 9.66 -13.17
C LEU A 226 0.91 10.56 -14.40
N GLU A 227 1.06 9.99 -15.59
CA GLU A 227 1.24 10.74 -16.84
C GLU A 227 -0.01 11.45 -17.30
N THR A 228 -1.19 10.89 -17.03
CA THR A 228 -2.48 11.40 -17.54
C THR A 228 -3.39 11.97 -16.46
N GLY A 229 -3.16 11.58 -15.19
CA GLY A 229 -4.06 11.85 -14.07
C GLY A 229 -5.36 11.02 -14.11
N GLU A 230 -5.48 10.05 -15.02
CA GLU A 230 -6.62 9.15 -15.11
C GLU A 230 -6.71 8.25 -13.88
N ARG A 231 -7.90 8.11 -13.33
CA ARG A 231 -8.18 7.35 -12.10
C ARG A 231 -9.05 6.15 -12.41
N PHE A 232 -8.79 5.06 -11.68
CA PHE A 232 -9.46 3.78 -11.83
C PHE A 232 -9.91 3.28 -10.47
N TYR A 233 -11.07 2.62 -10.39
CA TYR A 233 -11.62 2.07 -9.16
C TYR A 233 -12.23 0.68 -9.42
N ALA A 234 -11.92 -0.28 -8.52
CA ALA A 234 -12.41 -1.65 -8.56
C ALA A 234 -13.02 -2.08 -7.20
#